data_56708c47941469863058cd2ba1597609
#
_entry.id   56708c47941469863058cd2ba1597609
#
_cell.length_a   1.000
_cell.length_b   1.000
_cell.length_c   1.000
_cell.angle_alpha   90.00
_cell.angle_beta   90.00
_cell.angle_gamma   90.00
#
_symmetry.space_group_name_H-M   'P 1'
#
loop_
_entity.id
_entity.type
_entity.pdbx_description
1 polymer ?
#
loop_
_entity_poly.entity_id
_entity_poly.type
_entity_poly.pdbx_seq_one_letter_code
_entity_poly.pdbx_strand_id
1 'polypeptide(L)'
;MCQSLTLVFLLAEWYAAQNPDRFLIYLNEEVTSINPGAHVVTTSKNRTIPYDLLTLATGSEATLPPCITKEQTKIVKGVFVYRNISDLDKLMAYAEQEGVEGDSAIVVGGGLLGLEAAKAIHDL
;
A
#
# COMPACT_ATOMS: atom_id res chain seq x y z
N MET A 1 0.39 13.46 -9.63
CA MET A 1 0.35 13.99 -8.24
C MET A 1 -0.85 13.35 -7.56
N CYS A 2 -0.61 12.41 -6.66
CA CYS A 2 -1.61 11.46 -6.16
C CYS A 2 -2.69 12.16 -5.30
N GLN A 3 -3.88 12.41 -5.85
CA GLN A 3 -5.02 12.99 -5.11
C GLN A 3 -5.59 12.07 -4.04
N SER A 4 -5.33 10.75 -4.11
CA SER A 4 -5.91 9.78 -3.19
C SER A 4 -5.28 9.82 -1.79
N LEU A 5 -3.98 10.09 -1.69
CA LEU A 5 -3.31 10.27 -0.39
C LEU A 5 -3.83 11.51 0.35
N THR A 6 -4.09 12.58 -0.37
CA THR A 6 -4.66 13.82 0.19
C THR A 6 -6.06 13.58 0.80
N LEU A 7 -6.87 12.74 0.18
CA LEU A 7 -8.22 12.45 0.67
C LEU A 7 -8.20 11.64 1.99
N VAL A 8 -7.30 10.67 2.10
CA VAL A 8 -7.13 9.88 3.34
C VAL A 8 -6.61 10.74 4.48
N PHE A 9 -5.67 11.64 4.22
CA PHE A 9 -5.16 12.59 5.22
C PHE A 9 -6.26 13.56 5.68
N LEU A 10 -7.03 14.12 4.76
CA LEU A 10 -8.14 15.03 5.07
C LEU A 10 -9.23 14.34 5.92
N LEU A 11 -9.55 13.08 5.63
CA LEU A 11 -10.51 12.31 6.43
C LEU A 11 -9.98 12.04 7.85
N ALA A 12 -8.71 11.71 8.01
CA ALA A 12 -8.10 11.44 9.30
C ALA A 12 -8.04 12.69 10.18
N GLU A 13 -7.60 13.82 9.63
CA GLU A 13 -7.56 15.11 10.32
C GLU A 13 -8.98 15.61 10.66
N TRP A 14 -9.92 15.45 9.73
CA TRP A 14 -11.32 15.81 9.95
C TRP A 14 -11.94 14.99 11.09
N TYR A 15 -11.68 13.68 11.12
CA TYR A 15 -12.21 12.79 12.17
C TYR A 15 -11.61 13.11 13.55
N ALA A 16 -10.31 13.39 13.60
CA ALA A 16 -9.64 13.81 14.83
C ALA A 16 -10.18 15.14 15.35
N ALA A 17 -10.46 16.10 14.45
CA ALA A 17 -11.04 17.40 14.82
C ALA A 17 -12.47 17.28 15.38
N GLN A 18 -13.27 16.31 14.89
CA GLN A 18 -14.64 16.08 15.38
C GLN A 18 -14.66 15.39 16.76
N ASN A 19 -13.62 14.64 17.11
CA ASN A 19 -13.58 13.81 18.31
C ASN A 19 -12.23 13.92 19.05
N PRO A 20 -11.79 15.11 19.46
CA PRO A 20 -10.44 15.34 19.99
C PRO A 20 -10.14 14.53 21.27
N ASP A 21 -11.16 14.20 22.05
CA ASP A 21 -11.00 13.44 23.30
C ASP A 21 -11.11 11.92 23.13
N ARG A 22 -11.52 11.45 21.93
CA ARG A 22 -11.80 10.03 21.69
C ARG A 22 -11.01 9.43 20.54
N PHE A 23 -10.43 10.27 19.68
CA PHE A 23 -9.74 9.82 18.50
C PHE A 23 -8.41 10.55 18.31
N LEU A 24 -7.32 9.83 18.52
CA LEU A 24 -5.96 10.35 18.36
C LEU A 24 -5.31 9.68 17.15
N ILE A 25 -4.75 10.47 16.26
CA ILE A 25 -3.96 10.01 15.12
C ILE A 25 -2.53 10.50 15.24
N TYR A 26 -1.59 9.59 15.15
CA TYR A 26 -0.16 9.89 15.11
C TYR A 26 0.36 9.64 13.69
N LEU A 27 0.46 10.70 12.90
CA LEU A 27 0.95 10.64 11.52
C LEU A 27 2.49 10.65 11.48
N ASN A 28 3.04 9.94 10.48
CA ASN A 28 4.49 9.82 10.29
C ASN A 28 5.20 9.30 11.55
N GLU A 29 4.58 8.32 12.21
CA GLU A 29 5.09 7.70 13.42
C GLU A 29 4.87 6.19 13.33
N GLU A 30 5.95 5.43 13.28
CA GLU A 30 5.94 3.99 13.13
C GLU A 30 5.92 3.32 14.50
N VAL A 31 5.16 2.24 14.68
CA VAL A 31 5.25 1.38 15.86
C VAL A 31 6.48 0.48 15.71
N THR A 32 7.43 0.62 16.63
CA THR A 32 8.70 -0.10 16.61
C THR A 32 8.69 -1.34 17.50
N SER A 33 7.85 -1.36 18.54
CA SER A 33 7.68 -2.54 19.39
C SER A 33 6.30 -2.62 20.01
N ILE A 34 5.90 -3.86 20.34
CA ILE A 34 4.67 -4.19 21.06
C ILE A 34 5.06 -5.03 22.27
N ASN A 35 4.62 -4.62 23.45
CA ASN A 35 4.74 -5.38 24.68
C ASN A 35 3.35 -5.87 25.13
N PRO A 36 2.97 -7.12 24.79
CA PRO A 36 1.65 -7.63 25.14
C PRO A 36 1.45 -7.81 26.66
N GLY A 37 2.53 -8.06 27.40
CA GLY A 37 2.45 -8.25 28.86
C GLY A 37 2.18 -6.97 29.64
N ALA A 38 2.67 -5.85 29.12
CA ALA A 38 2.44 -4.52 29.70
C ALA A 38 1.28 -3.76 29.01
N HIS A 39 0.68 -4.31 27.94
CA HIS A 39 -0.34 -3.67 27.13
C HIS A 39 0.09 -2.29 26.62
N VAL A 40 1.31 -2.20 26.06
CA VAL A 40 1.84 -0.96 25.49
C VAL A 40 2.48 -1.18 24.13
N VAL A 41 2.41 -0.16 23.27
CA VAL A 41 3.19 -0.05 22.04
C VAL A 41 4.19 1.10 22.17
N THR A 42 5.36 0.94 21.56
CA THR A 42 6.39 2.00 21.47
C THR A 42 6.56 2.42 20.03
N THR A 43 6.76 3.71 19.81
CA THR A 43 6.88 4.28 18.45
C THR A 43 8.30 4.77 18.16
N SER A 44 8.56 5.08 16.89
CA SER A 44 9.83 5.65 16.40
C SER A 44 10.18 7.01 17.03
N LYS A 45 9.20 7.71 17.60
CA LYS A 45 9.40 8.95 18.35
C LYS A 45 9.51 8.72 19.87
N ASN A 46 9.77 7.49 20.30
CA ASN A 46 9.87 7.08 21.71
C ASN A 46 8.60 7.36 22.53
N ARG A 47 7.44 7.41 21.87
CA ARG A 47 6.15 7.49 22.55
C ARG A 47 5.75 6.11 23.02
N THR A 48 5.28 5.99 24.25
CA THR A 48 4.65 4.78 24.79
C THR A 48 3.15 5.00 24.88
N ILE A 49 2.38 4.15 24.22
CA ILE A 49 0.92 4.25 24.15
C ILE A 49 0.34 3.00 24.80
N PRO A 50 -0.38 3.14 25.92
CA PRO A 50 -1.10 2.01 26.52
C PRO A 50 -2.35 1.68 25.70
N TYR A 51 -2.78 0.41 25.78
CA TYR A 51 -3.99 -0.06 25.10
C TYR A 51 -4.71 -1.12 25.92
N ASP A 52 -6.01 -1.16 25.81
CA ASP A 52 -6.85 -2.27 26.30
C ASP A 52 -7.05 -3.31 25.20
N LEU A 53 -7.24 -2.85 23.96
CA LEU A 53 -7.37 -3.68 22.76
C LEU A 53 -6.45 -3.12 21.66
N LEU A 54 -5.64 -3.98 21.06
CA LEU A 54 -4.76 -3.64 19.94
C LEU A 54 -5.27 -4.30 18.66
N THR A 55 -5.54 -3.49 17.65
CA THR A 55 -5.84 -3.98 16.30
C THR A 55 -4.63 -3.78 15.39
N LEU A 56 -4.13 -4.86 14.79
CA LEU A 56 -3.06 -4.81 13.80
C LEU A 56 -3.67 -4.61 12.41
N ALA A 57 -3.47 -3.43 11.85
CA ALA A 57 -3.95 -3.04 10.52
C ALA A 57 -2.80 -2.51 9.65
N THR A 58 -1.68 -3.24 9.64
CA THR A 58 -0.41 -2.85 9.02
C THR A 58 -0.39 -2.95 7.50
N GLY A 59 -1.50 -3.35 6.90
CA GLY A 59 -1.59 -3.58 5.47
C GLY A 59 -0.94 -4.89 5.03
N SER A 60 -0.62 -4.98 3.76
CA SER A 60 -0.01 -6.16 3.14
C SER A 60 1.05 -5.73 2.13
N GLU A 61 1.89 -6.65 1.72
CA GLU A 61 2.87 -6.49 0.66
C GLU A 61 2.60 -7.51 -0.46
N ALA A 62 2.91 -7.16 -1.70
CA ALA A 62 2.79 -8.10 -2.80
C ALA A 62 3.78 -9.25 -2.63
N THR A 63 3.29 -10.48 -2.69
CA THR A 63 4.13 -11.68 -2.70
C THR A 63 4.59 -11.93 -4.14
N LEU A 64 5.90 -11.96 -4.33
CA LEU A 64 6.48 -12.28 -5.63
C LEU A 64 6.65 -13.79 -5.79
N PRO A 65 6.51 -14.35 -7.01
CA PRO A 65 6.87 -15.72 -7.29
C PRO A 65 8.33 -16.00 -6.92
N PRO A 66 8.68 -17.23 -6.49
CA PRO A 66 10.06 -17.55 -6.08
C PRO A 66 11.14 -17.30 -7.13
N CYS A 67 10.75 -17.26 -8.40
CA CYS A 67 11.63 -16.96 -9.53
C CYS A 67 11.91 -15.47 -9.76
N ILE A 68 11.23 -14.58 -9.01
CA ILE A 68 11.37 -13.13 -9.16
C ILE A 68 11.73 -12.54 -7.80
N THR A 69 12.85 -11.83 -7.72
CA THR A 69 13.25 -11.08 -6.53
C THR A 69 12.75 -9.63 -6.59
N LYS A 70 12.70 -8.96 -5.42
CA LYS A 70 12.36 -7.54 -5.35
C LYS A 70 13.36 -6.67 -6.12
N GLU A 71 14.60 -7.06 -6.18
CA GLU A 71 15.66 -6.40 -6.96
C GLU A 71 15.38 -6.54 -8.46
N GLN A 72 14.97 -7.72 -8.90
CA GLN A 72 14.65 -7.96 -10.30
C GLN A 72 13.43 -7.15 -10.77
N THR A 73 12.40 -6.96 -9.93
CA THR A 73 11.26 -6.08 -10.30
C THR A 73 11.64 -4.62 -10.49
N LYS A 74 12.76 -4.19 -9.92
CA LYS A 74 13.30 -2.82 -10.12
C LYS A 74 14.18 -2.70 -11.35
N ILE A 75 14.78 -3.79 -11.80
CA ILE A 75 15.78 -3.81 -12.87
C ILE A 75 15.16 -4.24 -14.20
N VAL A 76 14.21 -5.18 -14.16
CA VAL A 76 13.58 -5.71 -15.38
C VAL A 76 12.42 -4.79 -15.77
N LYS A 77 12.55 -4.15 -16.92
CA LYS A 77 11.48 -3.34 -17.51
C LYS A 77 10.24 -4.19 -17.81
N GLY A 78 9.07 -3.62 -17.57
CA GLY A 78 7.79 -4.28 -17.87
C GLY A 78 7.33 -5.30 -16.83
N VAL A 79 7.99 -5.39 -15.66
CA VAL A 79 7.57 -6.25 -14.54
C VAL A 79 6.98 -5.39 -13.43
N PHE A 80 5.70 -5.60 -13.13
CA PHE A 80 4.95 -4.83 -12.14
C PHE A 80 4.27 -5.73 -11.13
N VAL A 81 4.02 -5.20 -9.94
CA VAL A 81 3.03 -5.73 -9.01
C VAL A 81 1.74 -4.93 -9.19
N TYR A 82 0.60 -5.57 -8.95
CA TYR A 82 -0.70 -4.92 -9.05
C TYR A 82 -1.44 -5.08 -7.72
N ARG A 83 -1.41 -4.05 -6.87
CA ARG A 83 -2.02 -4.11 -5.54
C ARG A 83 -2.68 -2.80 -5.10
N ASN A 84 -2.09 -1.68 -5.45
CA ASN A 84 -2.54 -0.37 -5.05
C ASN A 84 -2.48 0.62 -6.22
N ILE A 85 -3.04 1.82 -6.00
CA ILE A 85 -3.10 2.86 -7.04
C ILE A 85 -1.71 3.25 -7.54
N SER A 86 -0.71 3.34 -6.65
CA SER A 86 0.66 3.66 -7.07
C SER A 86 1.28 2.60 -7.99
N ASP A 87 0.87 1.33 -7.86
CA ASP A 87 1.33 0.27 -8.76
C ASP A 87 0.68 0.42 -10.13
N LEU A 88 -0.61 0.78 -10.16
CA LEU A 88 -1.34 1.08 -11.40
C LEU A 88 -0.75 2.31 -12.11
N ASP A 89 -0.48 3.40 -11.38
CA ASP A 89 0.13 4.61 -11.94
C ASP A 89 1.46 4.30 -12.64
N LYS A 90 2.31 3.44 -12.05
CA LYS A 90 3.58 3.01 -12.64
C LYS A 90 3.39 2.20 -13.92
N LEU A 91 2.40 1.31 -13.92
CA LEU A 91 2.08 0.50 -15.09
C LEU A 91 1.57 1.38 -16.23
N MET A 92 0.66 2.29 -15.96
CA MET A 92 0.13 3.24 -16.96
C MET A 92 1.24 4.14 -17.52
N ALA A 93 2.08 4.71 -16.66
CA ALA A 93 3.19 5.54 -17.09
C ALA A 93 4.19 4.77 -17.97
N TYR A 94 4.40 3.48 -17.68
CA TYR A 94 5.24 2.63 -18.51
C TYR A 94 4.59 2.39 -19.89
N ALA A 95 3.30 2.08 -19.91
CA ALA A 95 2.57 1.84 -21.17
C ALA A 95 2.62 3.08 -22.09
N GLU A 96 2.43 4.28 -21.53
CA GLU A 96 2.53 5.54 -22.27
C GLU A 96 3.94 5.81 -22.81
N GLN A 97 4.98 5.61 -21.96
CA GLN A 97 6.37 5.92 -22.32
C GLN A 97 6.95 4.98 -23.37
N GLU A 98 6.65 3.69 -23.30
CA GLU A 98 7.21 2.67 -24.17
C GLU A 98 6.31 2.44 -25.42
N GLY A 99 5.12 3.04 -25.46
CA GLY A 99 4.20 2.93 -26.58
C GLY A 99 3.73 1.48 -26.83
N VAL A 100 3.49 0.74 -25.75
CA VAL A 100 3.15 -0.70 -25.79
C VAL A 100 1.66 -0.97 -25.98
N GLU A 101 0.88 0.01 -26.42
CA GLU A 101 -0.52 -0.18 -26.77
C GLU A 101 -0.68 -1.28 -27.83
N GLY A 102 -1.55 -2.24 -27.54
CA GLY A 102 -1.78 -3.38 -28.42
C GLY A 102 -0.77 -4.53 -28.29
N ASP A 103 0.23 -4.40 -27.45
CA ASP A 103 1.17 -5.49 -27.14
C ASP A 103 0.53 -6.53 -26.21
N SER A 104 1.21 -7.68 -26.08
CA SER A 104 0.75 -8.76 -25.22
C SER A 104 1.27 -8.57 -23.79
N ALA A 105 0.41 -8.78 -22.80
CA ALA A 105 0.78 -8.80 -21.39
C ALA A 105 0.49 -10.18 -20.76
N ILE A 106 1.25 -10.51 -19.72
CA ILE A 106 1.07 -11.73 -18.94
C ILE A 106 0.72 -11.36 -17.52
N VAL A 107 -0.41 -11.85 -17.03
CA VAL A 107 -0.81 -11.70 -15.64
C VAL A 107 -0.53 -13.00 -14.89
N VAL A 108 0.30 -12.93 -13.86
CA VAL A 108 0.66 -14.07 -13.01
C VAL A 108 -0.16 -14.02 -11.72
N GLY A 109 -1.13 -14.91 -11.61
CA GLY A 109 -2.04 -15.02 -10.46
C GLY A 109 -3.51 -15.04 -10.90
N GLY A 110 -4.24 -16.07 -10.51
CA GLY A 110 -5.65 -16.30 -10.86
C GLY A 110 -6.65 -15.91 -9.76
N GLY A 111 -6.24 -15.13 -8.77
CA GLY A 111 -7.15 -14.57 -7.76
C GLY A 111 -7.92 -13.35 -8.27
N LEU A 112 -8.79 -12.77 -7.42
CA LEU A 112 -9.62 -11.62 -7.80
C LEU A 112 -8.81 -10.45 -8.34
N LEU A 113 -7.72 -10.07 -7.67
CA LEU A 113 -6.82 -9.00 -8.15
C LEU A 113 -6.19 -9.32 -9.51
N GLY A 114 -5.85 -10.58 -9.76
CA GLY A 114 -5.30 -10.99 -11.06
C GLY A 114 -6.31 -10.87 -12.19
N LEU A 115 -7.57 -11.18 -11.93
CA LEU A 115 -8.65 -11.00 -12.90
C LEU A 115 -8.93 -9.52 -13.17
N GLU A 116 -8.91 -8.68 -12.13
CA GLU A 116 -9.03 -7.23 -12.28
C GLU A 116 -7.86 -6.64 -13.08
N ALA A 117 -6.62 -7.08 -12.77
CA ALA A 117 -5.43 -6.65 -13.50
C ALA A 117 -5.52 -7.04 -14.98
N ALA A 118 -5.94 -8.26 -15.29
CA ALA A 118 -6.11 -8.72 -16.66
C ALA A 118 -7.14 -7.87 -17.43
N LYS A 119 -8.26 -7.53 -16.78
CA LYS A 119 -9.28 -6.64 -17.35
C LYS A 119 -8.74 -5.24 -17.57
N ALA A 120 -8.07 -4.66 -16.57
CA ALA A 120 -7.50 -3.31 -16.67
C ALA A 120 -6.46 -3.20 -17.78
N ILE A 121 -5.58 -4.20 -17.92
CA ILE A 121 -4.56 -4.23 -18.97
C ILE A 121 -5.19 -4.42 -20.36
N HIS A 122 -6.26 -5.21 -20.45
CA HIS A 122 -6.97 -5.40 -21.73
C HIS A 122 -7.65 -4.10 -22.21
N ASP A 123 -8.04 -3.24 -21.27
CA ASP A 123 -8.75 -1.98 -21.56
C ASP A 123 -7.79 -0.79 -21.82
N LEU A 124 -6.48 -0.98 -21.59
CA LEU A 124 -5.43 -0.03 -21.95
C LEU A 124 -5.06 -0.13 -23.43
#